data_d555e2d94d49e642529df7dc5244e521
#
_entry.id   d555e2d94d49e642529df7dc5244e521
#
_cell.length_a   1.000
_cell.length_b   1.000
_cell.length_c   1.000
_cell.angle_alpha   90.00
_cell.angle_beta   90.00
_cell.angle_gamma   90.00
#
_symmetry.space_group_name_H-M   'P 1'
#
loop_
_entity.id
_entity.type
_entity.pdbx_description
1 polymer ?
#
loop_
_entity_poly.entity_id
_entity_poly.type
_entity_poly.pdbx_seq_one_letter_code
_entity_poly.pdbx_strand_id
1 'polypeptide(L)'
;MIIDRHLAPFVVLGEDPVLRALEKITANRAGIVFVVDEGGHLQGVLSDGDFRRWVASQSPVDLAVPVRYAANARPVCAPASATPAQISGLFRPGVELVPLVDERGHVTAIARNRADELRVGRHLVGADQPTLVIAEIGINHNGSVDLARRLVDHAVEAGASCAKFQLRDMDALYRQGGGGSSAGEDLGPQYTLDLLNKFSLSRDDLFRVFDHCADVGIDVMCTPWDAPSVDALLAYGVPALKIASADLTNHTLLRHASGHGIPLVISTGMSTEAEIRDSVEVVKATGTAYALLHCQSTYPAPFKDVNLRYLTRLAEIGQCPVGYSGHERGHHVPVAAVALGARIIEKHLTVDRGMEGNDHKVSLLPGEFAAMVTQIREVEAALGTTAPREVSTGEMMNRVNLAKSLVATRRIEPGDVIASGDVDVKSPGRGLQPNALTRLVGRTSRRIVEAGDFFYATDLTDEVPQGRAYRFRRPWGLPVRYHDWPALVEHLSLIHI
;
A
#
# COMPACT_ATOMS: atom_id res chain seq x y z
N MET A 1 -7.50 6.72 12.06
CA MET A 1 -8.40 5.62 12.49
C MET A 1 -9.24 5.19 11.30
N ILE A 2 -9.39 3.88 11.07
CA ILE A 2 -10.24 3.32 10.02
C ILE A 2 -11.37 2.57 10.67
N ILE A 3 -12.60 2.75 10.19
CA ILE A 3 -13.76 1.96 10.62
C ILE A 3 -14.07 0.94 9.53
N ASP A 4 -13.82 -0.34 9.84
CA ASP A 4 -14.06 -1.46 8.94
C ASP A 4 -15.40 -2.13 9.29
N ARG A 5 -16.30 -2.24 8.32
CA ARG A 5 -17.60 -2.91 8.48
C ARG A 5 -17.59 -4.34 7.94
N HIS A 6 -16.49 -4.76 7.31
CA HIS A 6 -16.30 -6.13 6.88
C HIS A 6 -15.77 -6.97 8.03
N LEU A 7 -16.66 -7.53 8.84
CA LEU A 7 -16.34 -8.21 10.09
C LEU A 7 -15.75 -9.62 9.90
N ALA A 8 -16.06 -10.30 8.80
CA ALA A 8 -15.72 -11.70 8.58
C ALA A 8 -14.25 -12.09 8.85
N PRO A 9 -13.23 -11.26 8.52
CA PRO A 9 -11.84 -11.56 8.83
C PRO A 9 -11.49 -11.48 10.33
N PHE A 10 -12.28 -10.79 11.13
CA PHE A 10 -11.94 -10.43 12.50
C PHE A 10 -12.80 -11.12 13.56
N VAL A 11 -13.84 -11.84 13.16
CA VAL A 11 -14.84 -12.41 14.07
C VAL A 11 -14.83 -13.94 13.99
N VAL A 12 -14.90 -14.61 15.14
CA VAL A 12 -15.07 -16.06 15.30
C VAL A 12 -16.21 -16.35 16.27
N LEU A 13 -16.90 -17.48 16.10
CA LEU A 13 -17.90 -17.93 17.07
C LEU A 13 -17.23 -18.48 18.32
N GLY A 14 -17.81 -18.28 19.49
CA GLY A 14 -17.28 -18.77 20.76
C GLY A 14 -17.10 -20.29 20.80
N GLU A 15 -17.90 -21.03 20.01
CA GLU A 15 -17.84 -22.50 19.87
C GLU A 15 -16.85 -22.96 18.80
N ASP A 16 -16.32 -22.06 17.96
CA ASP A 16 -15.27 -22.41 17.00
C ASP A 16 -14.01 -22.91 17.75
N PRO A 17 -13.27 -23.91 17.21
CA PRO A 17 -12.03 -24.35 17.82
C PRO A 17 -10.95 -23.25 17.81
N VAL A 18 -10.09 -23.24 18.82
CA VAL A 18 -8.93 -22.30 18.89
C VAL A 18 -8.12 -22.32 17.61
N LEU A 19 -7.96 -23.47 16.96
CA LEU A 19 -7.26 -23.59 15.67
C LEU A 19 -7.85 -22.67 14.60
N ARG A 20 -9.18 -22.58 14.50
CA ARG A 20 -9.86 -21.70 13.53
C ARG A 20 -9.62 -20.23 13.82
N ALA A 21 -9.55 -19.85 15.09
CA ALA A 21 -9.20 -18.48 15.47
C ALA A 21 -7.77 -18.12 15.05
N LEU A 22 -6.83 -19.05 15.21
CA LEU A 22 -5.43 -18.86 14.78
C LEU A 22 -5.31 -18.74 13.25
N GLU A 23 -6.06 -19.55 12.50
CA GLU A 23 -6.12 -19.44 11.04
C GLU A 23 -6.59 -18.03 10.62
N LYS A 24 -7.63 -17.50 11.28
CA LYS A 24 -8.12 -16.13 11.02
C LYS A 24 -7.12 -15.05 11.43
N ILE A 25 -6.47 -15.18 12.58
CA ILE A 25 -5.40 -14.27 13.03
C ILE A 25 -4.28 -14.21 11.99
N THR A 26 -3.87 -15.36 11.46
CA THR A 26 -2.85 -15.46 10.41
C THR A 26 -3.31 -14.81 9.12
N ALA A 27 -4.56 -15.06 8.72
CA ALA A 27 -5.13 -14.53 7.47
C ALA A 27 -5.35 -13.02 7.51
N ASN A 28 -5.82 -12.46 8.65
CA ASN A 28 -6.11 -11.04 8.78
C ASN A 28 -4.88 -10.17 9.09
N ARG A 29 -3.74 -10.79 9.41
CA ARG A 29 -2.46 -10.13 9.76
C ARG A 29 -2.58 -9.06 10.86
N ALA A 30 -3.64 -9.10 11.65
CA ALA A 30 -3.89 -8.13 12.72
C ALA A 30 -3.52 -8.66 14.11
N GLY A 31 -3.12 -9.93 14.22
CA GLY A 31 -2.72 -10.55 15.49
C GLY A 31 -3.88 -10.75 16.49
N ILE A 32 -5.15 -10.63 16.05
CA ILE A 32 -6.30 -10.61 16.94
C ILE A 32 -7.59 -11.03 16.21
N VAL A 33 -8.51 -11.67 16.95
CA VAL A 33 -9.92 -11.88 16.55
C VAL A 33 -10.85 -11.61 17.72
N PHE A 34 -12.08 -11.18 17.40
CA PHE A 34 -13.16 -10.97 18.36
C PHE A 34 -14.06 -12.20 18.39
N VAL A 35 -14.38 -12.65 19.61
CA VAL A 35 -15.21 -13.81 19.84
C VAL A 35 -16.63 -13.33 20.07
N VAL A 36 -17.57 -13.87 19.28
CA VAL A 36 -18.99 -13.55 19.37
C VAL A 36 -19.83 -14.82 19.58
N ASP A 37 -21.07 -14.65 20.05
CA ASP A 37 -22.06 -15.72 20.05
C ASP A 37 -22.75 -15.85 18.66
N GLU A 38 -23.69 -16.81 18.54
CA GLU A 38 -24.48 -17.01 17.31
C GLU A 38 -25.34 -15.77 16.95
N GLY A 39 -25.67 -14.93 17.92
CA GLY A 39 -26.40 -13.67 17.72
C GLY A 39 -25.51 -12.52 17.28
N GLY A 40 -24.17 -12.69 17.31
CA GLY A 40 -23.22 -11.61 17.00
C GLY A 40 -22.84 -10.72 18.17
N HIS A 41 -23.21 -11.07 19.41
CA HIS A 41 -22.84 -10.32 20.61
C HIS A 41 -21.37 -10.59 20.98
N LEU A 42 -20.66 -9.52 21.30
CA LEU A 42 -19.24 -9.59 21.70
C LEU A 42 -19.08 -10.34 23.03
N GLN A 43 -18.38 -11.48 23.01
CA GLN A 43 -18.09 -12.28 24.19
C GLN A 43 -16.65 -12.13 24.69
N GLY A 44 -15.73 -11.79 23.80
CA GLY A 44 -14.31 -11.68 24.16
C GLY A 44 -13.40 -11.36 22.98
N VAL A 45 -12.12 -11.47 23.23
CA VAL A 45 -11.04 -11.24 22.26
C VAL A 45 -9.95 -12.28 22.44
N LEU A 46 -9.39 -12.78 21.36
CA LEU A 46 -8.20 -13.62 21.35
C LEU A 46 -7.11 -12.91 20.54
N SER A 47 -6.07 -12.46 21.22
CA SER A 47 -4.83 -11.95 20.61
C SER A 47 -3.71 -12.99 20.67
N ASP A 48 -2.62 -12.77 19.91
CA ASP A 48 -1.41 -13.60 20.02
C ASP A 48 -0.88 -13.67 21.45
N GLY A 49 -1.01 -12.57 22.22
CA GLY A 49 -0.63 -12.52 23.63
C GLY A 49 -1.54 -13.36 24.52
N ASP A 50 -2.86 -13.33 24.27
CA ASP A 50 -3.83 -14.17 25.00
C ASP A 50 -3.60 -15.64 24.71
N PHE A 51 -3.39 -15.98 23.44
CA PHE A 51 -3.09 -17.33 23.02
C PHE A 51 -1.83 -17.89 23.70
N ARG A 52 -0.72 -17.13 23.70
CA ARG A 52 0.52 -17.57 24.37
C ARG A 52 0.31 -17.81 25.87
N ARG A 53 -0.43 -16.93 26.55
CA ARG A 53 -0.76 -17.10 27.98
C ARG A 53 -1.61 -18.34 28.22
N TRP A 54 -2.62 -18.55 27.36
CA TRP A 54 -3.47 -19.70 27.45
C TRP A 54 -2.68 -20.99 27.23
N VAL A 55 -1.86 -21.10 26.17
CA VAL A 55 -1.00 -22.27 25.91
C VAL A 55 -0.08 -22.57 27.10
N ALA A 56 0.52 -21.55 27.70
CA ALA A 56 1.41 -21.72 28.86
C ALA A 56 0.68 -22.28 30.10
N SER A 57 -0.64 -22.17 30.17
CA SER A 57 -1.48 -22.68 31.27
C SER A 57 -2.04 -24.08 31.02
N GLN A 58 -1.85 -24.65 29.81
CA GLN A 58 -2.42 -25.95 29.42
C GLN A 58 -1.37 -27.08 29.44
N SER A 59 -1.80 -28.29 29.84
CA SER A 59 -0.98 -29.50 29.73
C SER A 59 -1.89 -30.75 29.69
N PRO A 60 -2.06 -31.41 28.54
CA PRO A 60 -1.59 -31.06 27.18
C PRO A 60 -2.35 -29.90 26.56
N VAL A 61 -1.77 -29.27 25.50
CA VAL A 61 -2.44 -28.25 24.71
C VAL A 61 -3.37 -28.91 23.70
N ASP A 62 -4.67 -28.61 23.77
CA ASP A 62 -5.67 -29.05 22.79
C ASP A 62 -6.26 -27.84 22.04
N LEU A 63 -5.96 -27.73 20.73
CA LEU A 63 -6.45 -26.66 19.87
C LEU A 63 -7.88 -26.88 19.37
N ALA A 64 -8.49 -28.05 19.65
CA ALA A 64 -9.87 -28.33 19.27
C ALA A 64 -10.90 -27.76 20.28
N VAL A 65 -10.46 -27.28 21.43
CA VAL A 65 -11.37 -26.67 22.41
C VAL A 65 -11.99 -25.37 21.87
N PRO A 66 -13.25 -25.03 22.31
CA PRO A 66 -13.90 -23.78 21.94
C PRO A 66 -13.07 -22.55 22.30
N VAL A 67 -12.98 -21.60 21.36
CA VAL A 67 -12.12 -20.39 21.50
C VAL A 67 -12.46 -19.53 22.69
N ARG A 68 -13.72 -19.53 23.16
CA ARG A 68 -14.12 -18.80 24.36
C ARG A 68 -13.29 -19.13 25.61
N TYR A 69 -12.73 -20.34 25.72
CA TYR A 69 -11.87 -20.72 26.84
C TYR A 69 -10.46 -20.15 26.77
N ALA A 70 -10.01 -19.77 25.59
CA ALA A 70 -8.71 -19.13 25.36
C ALA A 70 -8.83 -17.60 25.28
N ALA A 71 -10.03 -17.07 25.11
CA ALA A 71 -10.30 -15.66 24.90
C ALA A 71 -10.29 -14.86 26.22
N ASN A 72 -9.87 -13.58 26.11
CA ASN A 72 -10.05 -12.60 27.16
C ASN A 72 -11.50 -12.09 27.14
N ALA A 73 -12.27 -12.36 28.19
CA ALA A 73 -13.68 -12.00 28.30
C ALA A 73 -13.94 -10.48 28.56
N ARG A 74 -12.89 -9.65 28.66
CA ARG A 74 -13.00 -8.20 28.88
C ARG A 74 -12.33 -7.43 27.76
N PRO A 75 -12.85 -7.49 26.53
CA PRO A 75 -12.32 -6.71 25.43
C PRO A 75 -12.54 -5.22 25.64
N VAL A 76 -11.61 -4.39 25.17
CA VAL A 76 -11.85 -2.95 25.04
C VAL A 76 -12.78 -2.78 23.85
N CYS A 77 -13.95 -2.15 24.04
CA CYS A 77 -14.94 -1.87 22.99
C CYS A 77 -15.49 -0.45 23.12
N ALA A 78 -16.15 0.05 22.09
CA ALA A 78 -16.85 1.33 22.10
C ALA A 78 -18.27 1.18 21.56
N PRO A 79 -19.24 2.04 22.00
CA PRO A 79 -20.52 2.13 21.35
C PRO A 79 -20.40 2.49 19.87
N ALA A 80 -21.26 1.95 19.01
CA ALA A 80 -21.30 2.31 17.59
C ALA A 80 -21.62 3.81 17.35
N SER A 81 -22.22 4.46 18.34
CA SER A 81 -22.52 5.90 18.35
C SER A 81 -21.36 6.77 18.90
N ALA A 82 -20.23 6.16 19.32
CA ALA A 82 -19.11 6.90 19.88
C ALA A 82 -18.46 7.82 18.82
N THR A 83 -18.08 9.02 19.25
CA THR A 83 -17.39 9.97 18.39
C THR A 83 -15.98 9.47 18.02
N PRO A 84 -15.40 9.91 16.91
CA PRO A 84 -14.02 9.57 16.53
C PRO A 84 -12.99 9.85 17.63
N ALA A 85 -13.15 10.95 18.36
CA ALA A 85 -12.27 11.31 19.47
C ALA A 85 -12.38 10.31 20.64
N GLN A 86 -13.59 9.87 20.98
CA GLN A 86 -13.82 8.85 22.02
C GLN A 86 -13.20 7.51 21.64
N ILE A 87 -13.38 7.08 20.39
CA ILE A 87 -12.79 5.83 19.90
C ILE A 87 -11.26 5.94 19.89
N SER A 88 -10.71 7.07 19.40
CA SER A 88 -9.25 7.31 19.37
C SER A 88 -8.62 7.28 20.76
N GLY A 89 -9.32 7.73 21.79
CA GLY A 89 -8.87 7.68 23.19
C GLY A 89 -8.76 6.26 23.79
N LEU A 90 -9.34 5.24 23.13
CA LEU A 90 -9.25 3.85 23.56
C LEU A 90 -8.00 3.15 23.02
N PHE A 91 -7.38 3.66 21.97
CA PHE A 91 -6.15 3.10 21.43
C PHE A 91 -4.97 3.38 22.38
N ARG A 92 -4.17 2.34 22.60
CA ARG A 92 -2.97 2.38 23.44
C ARG A 92 -2.06 1.20 23.06
N PRO A 93 -0.81 1.15 23.49
CA PRO A 93 0.06 0.00 23.23
C PRO A 93 -0.65 -1.33 23.59
N GLY A 94 -0.79 -2.21 22.61
CA GLY A 94 -1.50 -3.49 22.74
C GLY A 94 -3.02 -3.43 22.51
N VAL A 95 -3.61 -2.27 22.20
CA VAL A 95 -5.01 -2.09 21.76
C VAL A 95 -5.02 -1.32 20.46
N GLU A 96 -4.89 -2.02 19.34
CA GLU A 96 -4.84 -1.45 17.99
C GLU A 96 -6.17 -1.62 17.24
N LEU A 97 -7.04 -2.52 17.72
CA LEU A 97 -8.36 -2.74 17.20
C LEU A 97 -9.39 -2.61 18.33
N VAL A 98 -10.46 -1.87 18.06
CA VAL A 98 -11.57 -1.68 18.99
C VAL A 98 -12.88 -2.04 18.29
N PRO A 99 -13.61 -3.09 18.72
CA PRO A 99 -14.92 -3.41 18.18
C PRO A 99 -15.94 -2.36 18.58
N LEU A 100 -16.75 -1.95 17.62
CA LEU A 100 -17.87 -1.03 17.82
C LEU A 100 -19.14 -1.86 17.96
N VAL A 101 -19.84 -1.68 19.08
CA VAL A 101 -21.02 -2.46 19.42
C VAL A 101 -22.28 -1.58 19.44
N ASP A 102 -23.38 -2.13 18.98
CA ASP A 102 -24.69 -1.48 19.09
C ASP A 102 -25.25 -1.54 20.53
N GLU A 103 -26.44 -0.97 20.76
CA GLU A 103 -27.11 -0.96 22.05
C GLU A 103 -27.45 -2.38 22.57
N ARG A 104 -27.47 -3.36 21.70
CA ARG A 104 -27.71 -4.77 22.02
C ARG A 104 -26.43 -5.57 22.24
N GLY A 105 -25.25 -4.95 22.03
CA GLY A 105 -23.96 -5.59 22.18
C GLY A 105 -23.45 -6.35 20.94
N HIS A 106 -24.13 -6.20 19.78
CA HIS A 106 -23.63 -6.81 18.54
C HIS A 106 -22.46 -6.01 17.97
N VAL A 107 -21.45 -6.70 17.49
CA VAL A 107 -20.33 -6.07 16.77
C VAL A 107 -20.81 -5.60 15.40
N THR A 108 -20.80 -4.29 15.17
CA THR A 108 -21.26 -3.67 13.92
C THR A 108 -20.13 -3.18 13.03
N ALA A 109 -18.98 -2.86 13.63
CA ALA A 109 -17.78 -2.43 12.94
C ALA A 109 -16.55 -2.65 13.83
N ILE A 110 -15.36 -2.51 13.24
CA ILE A 110 -14.08 -2.54 13.96
C ILE A 110 -13.33 -1.25 13.64
N ALA A 111 -13.01 -0.48 14.68
CA ALA A 111 -12.12 0.64 14.58
C ALA A 111 -10.66 0.14 14.69
N ARG A 112 -9.82 0.54 13.74
CA ARG A 112 -8.41 0.18 13.68
C ARG A 112 -7.55 1.41 13.92
N ASN A 113 -6.63 1.31 14.87
CA ASN A 113 -5.61 2.34 15.03
C ASN A 113 -4.41 2.00 14.13
N ARG A 114 -4.54 2.35 12.85
CA ARG A 114 -3.40 2.41 11.96
C ARG A 114 -3.24 3.86 11.55
N ALA A 115 -2.41 4.58 12.25
CA ALA A 115 -2.02 5.94 11.89
C ALA A 115 -1.35 5.99 10.50
N ASP A 116 -0.80 4.86 10.06
CA ASP A 116 -0.16 4.63 8.77
C ASP A 116 -1.12 4.24 7.65
N GLU A 117 -2.43 4.15 7.91
CA GLU A 117 -3.46 3.85 6.90
C GLU A 117 -4.56 4.93 6.86
N LEU A 118 -5.04 5.21 5.65
CA LEU A 118 -6.13 6.16 5.37
C LEU A 118 -7.09 5.55 4.35
N ARG A 119 -8.40 5.65 4.57
CA ARG A 119 -9.40 5.26 3.57
C ARG A 119 -9.88 6.49 2.81
N VAL A 120 -9.74 6.49 1.50
CA VAL A 120 -10.26 7.52 0.59
C VAL A 120 -11.21 6.82 -0.38
N GLY A 121 -12.51 7.02 -0.21
CA GLY A 121 -13.53 6.30 -0.97
C GLY A 121 -13.38 4.78 -0.84
N ARG A 122 -13.27 4.11 -1.99
CA ARG A 122 -13.02 2.67 -2.07
C ARG A 122 -11.57 2.26 -1.82
N HIS A 123 -10.63 3.22 -1.82
CA HIS A 123 -9.20 2.96 -1.74
C HIS A 123 -8.70 3.00 -0.30
N LEU A 124 -7.89 2.02 0.07
CA LEU A 124 -7.10 2.03 1.28
C LEU A 124 -5.69 2.51 0.92
N VAL A 125 -5.21 3.55 1.60
CA VAL A 125 -3.88 4.13 1.44
C VAL A 125 -3.02 3.69 2.60
N GLY A 126 -1.88 3.08 2.34
CA GLY A 126 -0.97 2.56 3.37
C GLY A 126 0.26 1.89 2.75
N ALA A 127 1.18 1.42 3.59
CA ALA A 127 2.47 0.88 3.16
C ALA A 127 2.34 -0.32 2.21
N ASP A 128 1.36 -1.21 2.48
CA ASP A 128 1.15 -2.46 1.74
C ASP A 128 0.02 -2.34 0.70
N GLN A 129 -0.42 -1.11 0.39
CA GLN A 129 -1.52 -0.84 -0.54
C GLN A 129 -0.99 -0.21 -1.83
N PRO A 130 -1.68 -0.39 -2.96
CA PRO A 130 -1.36 0.35 -4.17
C PRO A 130 -1.45 1.86 -3.95
N THR A 131 -0.51 2.61 -4.51
CA THR A 131 -0.50 4.08 -4.43
C THR A 131 -1.79 4.66 -5.00
N LEU A 132 -2.45 5.52 -4.24
CA LEU A 132 -3.60 6.29 -4.70
C LEU A 132 -3.12 7.35 -5.70
N VAL A 133 -3.57 7.26 -6.95
CA VAL A 133 -3.22 8.22 -7.99
C VAL A 133 -4.39 9.16 -8.24
N ILE A 134 -4.20 10.44 -7.97
CA ILE A 134 -5.19 11.50 -8.09
C ILE A 134 -4.92 12.30 -9.36
N ALA A 135 -5.88 12.31 -10.27
CA ALA A 135 -5.88 13.21 -11.42
C ALA A 135 -6.45 14.56 -11.00
N GLU A 136 -5.58 15.56 -10.83
CA GLU A 136 -5.99 16.93 -10.53
C GLU A 136 -6.47 17.60 -11.81
N ILE A 137 -7.77 17.67 -11.97
CA ILE A 137 -8.43 18.42 -13.03
C ILE A 137 -8.47 19.90 -12.66
N GLY A 138 -8.66 20.20 -11.37
CA GLY A 138 -8.62 21.55 -10.82
C GLY A 138 -9.58 22.48 -11.55
N ILE A 139 -9.01 23.48 -12.26
CA ILE A 139 -9.71 24.41 -13.13
C ILE A 139 -9.41 24.19 -14.62
N ASN A 140 -8.72 23.12 -14.99
CA ASN A 140 -8.36 22.80 -16.39
C ASN A 140 -9.55 22.48 -17.30
N HIS A 141 -10.74 22.41 -16.73
CA HIS A 141 -12.00 22.35 -17.47
C HIS A 141 -12.43 23.73 -18.04
N ASN A 142 -11.76 24.82 -17.69
CA ASN A 142 -12.00 26.20 -18.20
C ASN A 142 -13.50 26.59 -18.18
N GLY A 143 -14.24 26.23 -17.12
CA GLY A 143 -15.66 26.55 -16.97
C GLY A 143 -16.63 25.70 -17.82
N SER A 144 -16.13 24.66 -18.52
CA SER A 144 -16.93 23.80 -19.37
C SER A 144 -17.22 22.44 -18.69
N VAL A 145 -18.49 22.11 -18.50
CA VAL A 145 -18.95 20.80 -18.00
C VAL A 145 -18.52 19.66 -18.94
N ASP A 146 -18.64 19.87 -20.24
CA ASP A 146 -18.28 18.85 -21.24
C ASP A 146 -16.77 18.59 -21.24
N LEU A 147 -15.95 19.63 -21.08
CA LEU A 147 -14.50 19.43 -20.94
C LEU A 147 -14.14 18.76 -19.62
N ALA A 148 -14.84 19.10 -18.53
CA ALA A 148 -14.65 18.45 -17.22
C ALA A 148 -14.94 16.94 -17.33
N ARG A 149 -16.06 16.54 -17.95
CA ARG A 149 -16.41 15.14 -18.19
C ARG A 149 -15.37 14.41 -19.05
N ARG A 150 -14.92 15.03 -20.14
CA ARG A 150 -13.84 14.45 -20.96
C ARG A 150 -12.54 14.24 -20.19
N LEU A 151 -12.19 15.17 -19.30
CA LEU A 151 -11.01 15.02 -18.44
C LEU A 151 -11.19 13.88 -17.43
N VAL A 152 -12.41 13.68 -16.91
CA VAL A 152 -12.76 12.51 -16.08
C VAL A 152 -12.59 11.21 -16.87
N ASP A 153 -13.12 11.14 -18.08
CA ASP A 153 -13.01 9.95 -18.94
C ASP A 153 -11.53 9.62 -19.21
N HIS A 154 -10.71 10.61 -19.54
CA HIS A 154 -9.27 10.44 -19.70
C HIS A 154 -8.56 10.01 -18.39
N ALA A 155 -9.00 10.48 -17.24
CA ALA A 155 -8.46 10.03 -15.96
C ALA A 155 -8.77 8.54 -15.71
N VAL A 156 -9.98 8.10 -16.04
CA VAL A 156 -10.39 6.68 -15.97
C VAL A 156 -9.57 5.83 -16.94
N GLU A 157 -9.49 6.22 -18.21
CA GLU A 157 -8.70 5.52 -19.24
C GLU A 157 -7.21 5.41 -18.85
N ALA A 158 -6.67 6.44 -18.21
CA ALA A 158 -5.30 6.46 -17.73
C ALA A 158 -5.08 5.65 -16.44
N GLY A 159 -6.14 5.11 -15.82
CA GLY A 159 -6.06 4.30 -14.60
C GLY A 159 -5.90 5.11 -13.31
N ALA A 160 -6.32 6.38 -13.29
CA ALA A 160 -6.38 7.17 -12.07
C ALA A 160 -7.35 6.55 -11.06
N SER A 161 -7.04 6.67 -9.78
CA SER A 161 -7.90 6.20 -8.69
C SER A 161 -9.00 7.20 -8.34
N CYS A 162 -8.72 8.49 -8.54
CA CYS A 162 -9.60 9.59 -8.13
C CYS A 162 -9.44 10.78 -9.09
N ALA A 163 -10.54 11.43 -9.44
CA ALA A 163 -10.57 12.73 -10.12
C ALA A 163 -10.74 13.84 -9.08
N LYS A 164 -9.93 14.92 -9.18
CA LYS A 164 -9.97 16.00 -8.20
C LYS A 164 -10.33 17.32 -8.84
N PHE A 165 -11.15 18.09 -8.12
CA PHE A 165 -11.67 19.39 -8.50
C PHE A 165 -11.48 20.42 -7.38
N GLN A 166 -11.97 21.63 -7.61
CA GLN A 166 -11.91 22.74 -6.67
C GLN A 166 -13.27 23.42 -6.59
N LEU A 167 -13.71 23.76 -5.36
CA LEU A 167 -14.95 24.48 -5.12
C LEU A 167 -14.65 25.74 -4.31
N ARG A 168 -15.18 26.87 -4.75
CA ARG A 168 -15.03 28.18 -4.13
C ARG A 168 -16.36 28.90 -4.07
N ASP A 169 -16.61 29.57 -2.95
CA ASP A 169 -17.58 30.66 -2.87
C ASP A 169 -16.79 31.96 -2.98
N MET A 170 -16.89 32.62 -4.14
CA MET A 170 -16.10 33.82 -4.44
C MET A 170 -16.44 34.98 -3.51
N ASP A 171 -17.67 35.11 -3.03
CA ASP A 171 -18.11 36.13 -2.11
C ASP A 171 -17.57 35.93 -0.69
N ALA A 172 -17.47 34.65 -0.27
CA ALA A 172 -16.92 34.28 1.03
C ALA A 172 -15.38 34.36 1.07
N LEU A 173 -14.71 34.09 -0.07
CA LEU A 173 -13.26 33.92 -0.11
C LEU A 173 -12.49 35.22 -0.32
N TYR A 174 -13.03 36.13 -1.13
CA TYR A 174 -12.29 37.36 -1.51
C TYR A 174 -12.95 38.61 -0.89
N ARG A 175 -12.07 39.44 -0.29
CA ARG A 175 -12.49 40.76 0.20
C ARG A 175 -12.98 41.61 -0.97
N GLN A 176 -14.26 41.95 -1.00
CA GLN A 176 -14.77 42.94 -1.95
C GLN A 176 -13.99 44.24 -1.77
N GLY A 177 -13.30 44.68 -2.83
CA GLY A 177 -12.42 45.83 -2.78
C GLY A 177 -13.18 47.07 -2.35
N GLY A 178 -12.86 47.59 -1.18
CA GLY A 178 -13.19 48.97 -0.82
C GLY A 178 -12.47 49.89 -1.81
N GLY A 179 -13.24 50.67 -2.57
CA GLY A 179 -12.74 51.58 -3.57
C GLY A 179 -11.69 52.56 -3.01
N GLY A 180 -10.47 52.27 -3.35
CA GLY A 180 -9.30 53.14 -3.17
C GLY A 180 -8.45 52.93 -4.41
N SER A 181 -8.69 53.78 -5.43
CA SER A 181 -7.84 53.88 -6.60
C SER A 181 -6.46 54.34 -6.18
N SER A 182 -5.52 53.44 -5.93
CA SER A 182 -4.13 53.73 -6.20
C SER A 182 -3.83 53.15 -7.58
N ALA A 183 -3.75 54.02 -8.56
CA ALA A 183 -3.24 53.75 -9.89
C ALA A 183 -1.75 53.35 -9.80
N GLY A 184 -1.48 52.08 -9.58
CA GLY A 184 -0.15 51.47 -9.46
C GLY A 184 -0.31 49.98 -9.56
N GLU A 185 -0.42 49.49 -10.76
CA GLU A 185 0.03 48.21 -11.30
C GLU A 185 0.29 47.06 -10.29
N ASP A 186 -0.76 46.46 -9.77
CA ASP A 186 -0.67 45.07 -9.30
C ASP A 186 -1.68 44.20 -10.06
N LEU A 187 -1.36 43.98 -11.34
CA LEU A 187 -2.18 43.18 -12.27
C LEU A 187 -2.21 41.69 -11.89
N GLY A 188 -1.31 41.19 -11.04
CA GLY A 188 -1.16 39.80 -10.71
C GLY A 188 -2.35 39.20 -9.93
N PRO A 189 -2.75 39.79 -8.78
CA PRO A 189 -3.89 39.30 -8.00
C PRO A 189 -5.22 39.46 -8.74
N GLN A 190 -5.47 40.56 -9.40
CA GLN A 190 -6.68 40.82 -10.17
C GLN A 190 -6.81 39.86 -11.36
N TYR A 191 -5.73 39.65 -12.10
CA TYR A 191 -5.70 38.68 -13.21
C TYR A 191 -6.01 37.26 -12.73
N THR A 192 -5.48 36.86 -11.58
CA THR A 192 -5.76 35.53 -10.98
C THR A 192 -7.23 35.43 -10.61
N LEU A 193 -7.83 36.44 -10.00
CA LEU A 193 -9.26 36.46 -9.66
C LEU A 193 -10.15 36.38 -10.90
N ASP A 194 -9.82 37.11 -11.95
CA ASP A 194 -10.56 37.12 -13.21
C ASP A 194 -10.51 35.74 -13.89
N LEU A 195 -9.36 35.06 -13.86
CA LEU A 195 -9.23 33.70 -14.34
C LEU A 195 -10.04 32.69 -13.50
N LEU A 196 -9.99 32.79 -12.17
CA LEU A 196 -10.76 31.94 -11.30
C LEU A 196 -12.26 32.11 -11.50
N ASN A 197 -12.74 33.35 -11.64
CA ASN A 197 -14.15 33.64 -11.96
C ASN A 197 -14.54 33.05 -13.32
N LYS A 198 -13.69 33.24 -14.34
CA LYS A 198 -13.95 32.78 -15.71
C LYS A 198 -14.01 31.24 -15.82
N PHE A 199 -13.15 30.53 -15.06
CA PHE A 199 -12.96 29.10 -15.21
C PHE A 199 -13.61 28.28 -14.10
N SER A 200 -14.27 28.88 -13.09
CA SER A 200 -15.04 28.14 -12.11
C SER A 200 -16.34 27.60 -12.72
N LEU A 201 -16.69 26.38 -12.38
CA LEU A 201 -18.03 25.85 -12.58
C LEU A 201 -18.94 26.32 -11.45
N SER A 202 -20.23 26.49 -11.73
CA SER A 202 -21.22 26.61 -10.67
C SER A 202 -21.22 25.34 -9.81
N ARG A 203 -21.64 25.46 -8.55
CA ARG A 203 -21.74 24.30 -7.66
C ARG A 203 -22.60 23.20 -8.27
N ASP A 204 -23.73 23.53 -8.88
CA ASP A 204 -24.63 22.55 -9.45
C ASP A 204 -24.05 21.87 -10.70
N ASP A 205 -23.30 22.61 -11.53
CA ASP A 205 -22.60 22.05 -12.67
C ASP A 205 -21.45 21.14 -12.23
N LEU A 206 -20.71 21.54 -11.17
CA LEU A 206 -19.65 20.72 -10.62
C LEU A 206 -20.21 19.41 -10.06
N PHE A 207 -21.35 19.43 -9.37
CA PHE A 207 -21.98 18.22 -8.85
C PHE A 207 -22.50 17.31 -9.99
N ARG A 208 -22.95 17.85 -11.11
CA ARG A 208 -23.23 17.03 -12.32
C ARG A 208 -21.97 16.33 -12.87
N VAL A 209 -20.80 16.95 -12.72
CA VAL A 209 -19.53 16.27 -13.08
C VAL A 209 -19.20 15.20 -12.05
N PHE A 210 -19.50 15.40 -10.76
CA PHE A 210 -19.34 14.36 -9.74
C PHE A 210 -20.26 13.16 -9.95
N ASP A 211 -21.50 13.41 -10.39
CA ASP A 211 -22.42 12.33 -10.79
C ASP A 211 -21.83 11.53 -11.97
N HIS A 212 -21.22 12.21 -12.95
CA HIS A 212 -20.50 11.53 -14.03
C HIS A 212 -19.32 10.71 -13.52
N CYS A 213 -18.55 11.18 -12.54
CA CYS A 213 -17.49 10.39 -11.90
C CYS A 213 -18.05 9.09 -11.30
N ALA A 214 -19.20 9.16 -10.63
CA ALA A 214 -19.88 7.98 -10.06
C ALA A 214 -20.34 7.01 -11.17
N ASP A 215 -20.93 7.53 -12.26
CA ASP A 215 -21.40 6.73 -13.41
C ASP A 215 -20.25 5.96 -14.08
N VAL A 216 -19.09 6.60 -14.30
CA VAL A 216 -17.91 5.95 -14.90
C VAL A 216 -17.06 5.18 -13.90
N GLY A 217 -17.41 5.24 -12.62
CA GLY A 217 -16.80 4.42 -11.60
C GLY A 217 -15.43 4.92 -11.11
N ILE A 218 -15.16 6.22 -11.08
CA ILE A 218 -13.99 6.82 -10.44
C ILE A 218 -14.39 7.57 -9.17
N ASP A 219 -13.57 7.50 -8.10
CA ASP A 219 -13.81 8.29 -6.91
C ASP A 219 -13.57 9.79 -7.19
N VAL A 220 -14.32 10.65 -6.51
CA VAL A 220 -14.15 12.10 -6.62
C VAL A 220 -13.61 12.68 -5.33
N MET A 221 -12.71 13.65 -5.45
CA MET A 221 -12.20 14.49 -4.36
C MET A 221 -12.32 15.95 -4.75
N CYS A 222 -12.51 16.82 -3.78
CA CYS A 222 -12.58 18.25 -4.06
C CYS A 222 -11.80 19.04 -3.00
N THR A 223 -11.18 20.14 -3.45
CA THR A 223 -10.56 21.14 -2.58
C THR A 223 -11.60 22.22 -2.28
N PRO A 224 -12.13 22.32 -1.04
CA PRO A 224 -12.87 23.48 -0.61
C PRO A 224 -11.89 24.61 -0.28
N TRP A 225 -12.21 25.82 -0.69
CA TRP A 225 -11.39 27.02 -0.37
C TRP A 225 -12.00 27.86 0.76
N ASP A 226 -13.20 27.51 1.24
CA ASP A 226 -13.98 28.21 2.24
C ASP A 226 -14.93 27.27 2.98
N ALA A 227 -15.49 27.74 4.11
CA ALA A 227 -16.38 26.93 4.92
C ALA A 227 -17.71 26.57 4.21
N PRO A 228 -18.42 27.47 3.49
CA PRO A 228 -19.57 27.11 2.68
C PRO A 228 -19.28 26.00 1.65
N SER A 229 -18.09 25.99 1.05
CA SER A 229 -17.66 24.92 0.12
C SER A 229 -17.45 23.61 0.85
N VAL A 230 -16.89 23.58 2.07
CA VAL A 230 -16.82 22.37 2.91
C VAL A 230 -18.21 21.81 3.14
N ASP A 231 -19.15 22.66 3.60
CA ASP A 231 -20.51 22.24 3.91
C ASP A 231 -21.24 21.66 2.69
N ALA A 232 -21.08 22.30 1.52
CA ALA A 232 -21.67 21.82 0.28
C ALA A 232 -21.11 20.46 -0.15
N LEU A 233 -19.80 20.24 -0.04
CA LEU A 233 -19.14 18.98 -0.37
C LEU A 233 -19.55 17.86 0.59
N LEU A 234 -19.68 18.17 1.88
CA LEU A 234 -20.18 17.22 2.87
C LEU A 234 -21.64 16.83 2.60
N ALA A 235 -22.47 17.80 2.25
CA ALA A 235 -23.87 17.55 1.88
C ALA A 235 -23.99 16.69 0.62
N TYR A 236 -23.09 16.84 -0.34
CA TYR A 236 -23.02 15.97 -1.53
C TYR A 236 -22.55 14.55 -1.16
N GLY A 237 -21.70 14.40 -0.15
CA GLY A 237 -21.19 13.11 0.31
C GLY A 237 -19.86 12.69 -0.33
N VAL A 238 -18.94 13.65 -0.58
CA VAL A 238 -17.59 13.32 -1.05
C VAL A 238 -16.86 12.43 -0.04
N PRO A 239 -16.07 11.43 -0.49
CA PRO A 239 -15.45 10.46 0.40
C PRO A 239 -14.25 11.01 1.18
N ALA A 240 -13.67 12.13 0.76
CA ALA A 240 -12.56 12.82 1.41
C ALA A 240 -12.49 14.27 0.95
N LEU A 241 -11.89 15.13 1.76
CA LEU A 241 -11.58 16.52 1.38
C LEU A 241 -10.09 16.70 1.13
N LYS A 242 -9.76 17.56 0.17
CA LYS A 242 -8.39 18.03 -0.07
C LYS A 242 -8.21 19.40 0.56
N ILE A 243 -7.14 19.58 1.29
CA ILE A 243 -6.71 20.92 1.77
C ILE A 243 -5.54 21.38 0.90
N ALA A 244 -5.72 22.55 0.28
CA ALA A 244 -4.68 23.16 -0.53
C ALA A 244 -3.49 23.64 0.31
N SER A 245 -2.31 23.77 -0.29
CA SER A 245 -1.12 24.33 0.37
C SER A 245 -1.37 25.74 0.93
N ALA A 246 -2.17 26.56 0.24
CA ALA A 246 -2.52 27.91 0.66
C ALA A 246 -3.36 27.96 1.95
N ASP A 247 -4.09 26.88 2.26
CA ASP A 247 -4.97 26.80 3.43
C ASP A 247 -4.37 25.96 4.57
N LEU A 248 -3.12 25.51 4.46
CA LEU A 248 -2.50 24.74 5.54
C LEU A 248 -2.50 25.51 6.86
N THR A 249 -2.19 26.80 6.82
CA THR A 249 -2.16 27.66 8.01
C THR A 249 -3.53 28.28 8.36
N ASN A 250 -4.56 27.99 7.56
CA ASN A 250 -5.93 28.42 7.84
C ASN A 250 -6.57 27.46 8.86
N HIS A 251 -6.15 27.57 10.13
CA HIS A 251 -6.60 26.70 11.21
C HIS A 251 -8.11 26.73 11.44
N THR A 252 -8.79 27.81 11.03
CA THR A 252 -10.27 27.88 11.12
C THR A 252 -10.89 26.92 10.12
N LEU A 253 -10.46 26.94 8.87
CA LEU A 253 -10.93 26.01 7.84
C LEU A 253 -10.54 24.57 8.18
N LEU A 254 -9.30 24.35 8.68
CA LEU A 254 -8.85 23.02 9.10
C LEU A 254 -9.71 22.42 10.20
N ARG A 255 -10.06 23.19 11.24
CA ARG A 255 -10.96 22.73 12.33
C ARG A 255 -12.35 22.43 11.78
N HIS A 256 -12.87 23.30 10.91
CA HIS A 256 -14.17 23.08 10.31
C HIS A 256 -14.17 21.79 9.48
N ALA A 257 -13.27 21.64 8.52
CA ALA A 257 -13.18 20.47 7.65
C ALA A 257 -12.94 19.16 8.44
N SER A 258 -12.05 19.20 9.45
CA SER A 258 -11.72 18.00 10.24
C SER A 258 -12.79 17.63 11.28
N GLY A 259 -13.68 18.56 11.65
CA GLY A 259 -14.74 18.32 12.64
C GLY A 259 -15.81 17.30 12.21
N HIS A 260 -15.87 16.96 10.93
CA HIS A 260 -16.92 16.09 10.36
C HIS A 260 -16.51 14.62 10.21
N GLY A 261 -15.27 14.25 10.56
CA GLY A 261 -14.83 12.87 10.60
C GLY A 261 -14.56 12.21 9.24
N ILE A 262 -14.65 12.97 8.13
CA ILE A 262 -14.22 12.46 6.82
C ILE A 262 -12.73 12.67 6.65
N PRO A 263 -12.03 11.79 5.91
CA PRO A 263 -10.59 11.86 5.72
C PRO A 263 -10.12 13.16 5.04
N LEU A 264 -8.95 13.66 5.46
CA LEU A 264 -8.32 14.82 4.84
C LEU A 264 -7.03 14.43 4.12
N VAL A 265 -6.82 14.96 2.91
CA VAL A 265 -5.55 14.92 2.18
C VAL A 265 -5.01 16.34 2.13
N ILE A 266 -3.88 16.58 2.80
CA ILE A 266 -3.40 17.94 3.09
C ILE A 266 -2.06 18.20 2.40
N SER A 267 -1.98 19.18 1.51
CA SER A 267 -0.73 19.63 0.89
C SER A 267 0.04 20.59 1.79
N THR A 268 1.38 20.45 1.82
CA THR A 268 2.26 21.19 2.74
C THR A 268 3.18 22.20 2.05
N GLY A 269 2.88 22.56 0.80
CA GLY A 269 3.62 23.61 0.09
C GLY A 269 3.46 24.99 0.73
N MET A 270 4.38 25.90 0.43
CA MET A 270 4.41 27.28 0.93
C MET A 270 4.48 27.43 2.46
N SER A 271 4.76 26.35 3.19
CA SER A 271 4.75 26.35 4.65
C SER A 271 6.09 25.89 5.23
N THR A 272 6.46 26.48 6.34
CA THR A 272 7.60 26.05 7.15
C THR A 272 7.28 24.77 7.93
N GLU A 273 8.30 24.06 8.40
CA GLU A 273 8.08 22.86 9.24
C GLU A 273 7.30 23.20 10.53
N ALA A 274 7.50 24.36 11.11
CA ALA A 274 6.77 24.79 12.31
C ALA A 274 5.27 24.92 12.01
N GLU A 275 4.91 25.59 10.93
CA GLU A 275 3.51 25.73 10.49
C GLU A 275 2.86 24.37 10.15
N ILE A 276 3.64 23.46 9.53
CA ILE A 276 3.14 22.08 9.28
C ILE A 276 2.83 21.37 10.60
N ARG A 277 3.72 21.46 11.60
CA ARG A 277 3.51 20.85 12.92
C ARG A 277 2.29 21.42 13.62
N ASP A 278 2.14 22.75 13.64
CA ASP A 278 1.01 23.41 14.26
C ASP A 278 -0.32 22.97 13.60
N SER A 279 -0.34 22.87 12.28
CA SER A 279 -1.51 22.44 11.52
C SER A 279 -1.84 20.97 11.73
N VAL A 280 -0.82 20.11 11.84
CA VAL A 280 -0.97 18.69 12.18
C VAL A 280 -1.61 18.52 13.56
N GLU A 281 -1.19 19.30 14.55
CA GLU A 281 -1.80 19.25 15.90
C GLU A 281 -3.28 19.68 15.89
N VAL A 282 -3.63 20.68 15.06
CA VAL A 282 -5.03 21.09 14.88
C VAL A 282 -5.90 19.93 14.35
N VAL A 283 -5.41 19.20 13.36
CA VAL A 283 -6.15 18.06 12.77
C VAL A 283 -6.17 16.87 13.73
N LYS A 284 -5.03 16.55 14.38
CA LYS A 284 -4.97 15.47 15.38
C LYS A 284 -5.96 15.66 16.53
N ALA A 285 -6.17 16.91 16.97
CA ALA A 285 -7.10 17.22 18.05
C ALA A 285 -8.55 16.83 17.74
N THR A 286 -8.95 16.72 16.47
CA THR A 286 -10.29 16.28 16.07
C THR A 286 -10.43 14.76 15.95
N GLY A 287 -9.34 14.00 15.96
CA GLY A 287 -9.33 12.55 15.74
C GLY A 287 -9.58 12.13 14.29
N THR A 288 -9.64 13.09 13.36
CA THR A 288 -9.89 12.81 11.93
C THR A 288 -8.66 12.19 11.27
N ALA A 289 -8.87 11.16 10.45
CA ALA A 289 -7.82 10.53 9.67
C ALA A 289 -7.32 11.48 8.56
N TYR A 290 -6.01 11.54 8.33
CA TYR A 290 -5.43 12.42 7.33
C TYR A 290 -4.17 11.84 6.71
N ALA A 291 -3.79 12.40 5.55
CA ALA A 291 -2.51 12.19 4.90
C ALA A 291 -1.86 13.53 4.56
N LEU A 292 -0.53 13.57 4.54
CA LEU A 292 0.23 14.76 4.16
C LEU A 292 0.85 14.58 2.78
N LEU A 293 0.73 15.57 1.90
CA LEU A 293 1.40 15.60 0.62
C LEU A 293 2.55 16.58 0.64
N HIS A 294 3.75 16.07 0.38
CA HIS A 294 4.88 16.95 0.03
C HIS A 294 4.58 17.66 -1.28
N CYS A 295 4.78 18.97 -1.30
CA CYS A 295 4.41 19.81 -2.42
C CYS A 295 5.36 21.00 -2.55
N GLN A 296 5.78 21.32 -3.78
CA GLN A 296 6.45 22.56 -4.12
C GLN A 296 5.48 23.41 -4.97
N SER A 297 5.01 24.53 -4.39
CA SER A 297 3.93 25.33 -4.96
C SER A 297 4.44 26.42 -5.92
N THR A 298 5.35 26.06 -6.84
CA THR A 298 5.79 26.89 -7.97
C THR A 298 5.36 26.22 -9.27
N TYR A 299 4.86 26.95 -10.25
CA TYR A 299 4.26 26.45 -11.49
C TYR A 299 5.01 26.94 -12.74
N PRO A 300 5.93 26.16 -13.36
CA PRO A 300 6.40 24.84 -12.93
C PRO A 300 7.44 24.88 -11.81
N ALA A 301 7.45 23.85 -10.95
CA ALA A 301 8.46 23.69 -9.91
C ALA A 301 9.82 23.31 -10.54
N PRO A 302 10.92 24.04 -10.24
CA PRO A 302 12.25 23.62 -10.63
C PRO A 302 12.65 22.32 -9.92
N PHE A 303 13.26 21.36 -10.63
CA PHE A 303 13.62 20.06 -10.05
C PHE A 303 14.51 20.17 -8.80
N LYS A 304 15.44 21.13 -8.77
CA LYS A 304 16.34 21.37 -7.63
C LYS A 304 15.62 21.75 -6.33
N ASP A 305 14.39 22.29 -6.43
CA ASP A 305 13.60 22.80 -5.32
C ASP A 305 12.54 21.79 -4.84
N VAL A 306 12.36 20.65 -5.55
CA VAL A 306 11.37 19.63 -5.20
C VAL A 306 11.70 18.90 -3.90
N ASN A 307 12.97 18.59 -3.67
CA ASN A 307 13.46 17.98 -2.42
C ASN A 307 12.68 16.73 -1.95
N LEU A 308 12.53 15.70 -2.77
CA LEU A 308 11.74 14.49 -2.48
C LEU A 308 12.12 13.79 -1.16
N ARG A 309 13.37 13.91 -0.68
CA ARG A 309 13.80 13.32 0.59
C ARG A 309 13.04 13.85 1.81
N TYR A 310 12.38 15.00 1.66
CA TYR A 310 11.54 15.56 2.72
C TYR A 310 10.30 14.69 3.01
N LEU A 311 9.92 13.78 2.11
CA LEU A 311 8.85 12.80 2.34
C LEU A 311 9.07 11.99 3.63
N THR A 312 10.31 11.53 3.89
CA THR A 312 10.64 10.80 5.12
C THR A 312 10.41 11.68 6.35
N ARG A 313 10.86 12.93 6.28
CA ARG A 313 10.68 13.89 7.37
C ARG A 313 9.20 14.22 7.60
N LEU A 314 8.44 14.34 6.53
CA LEU A 314 7.00 14.60 6.59
C LEU A 314 6.24 13.43 7.24
N ALA A 315 6.65 12.19 6.95
CA ALA A 315 6.09 11.00 7.60
C ALA A 315 6.35 11.00 9.12
N GLU A 316 7.55 11.40 9.56
CA GLU A 316 7.90 11.54 10.97
C GLU A 316 7.04 12.60 11.68
N ILE A 317 6.81 13.74 11.03
CA ILE A 317 5.99 14.85 11.55
C ILE A 317 4.53 14.44 11.65
N GLY A 318 3.99 13.92 10.56
CA GLY A 318 2.57 13.60 10.46
C GLY A 318 2.18 12.34 11.22
N GLN A 319 3.05 11.33 11.28
CA GLN A 319 2.70 9.98 11.74
C GLN A 319 1.46 9.44 11.01
N CYS A 320 1.40 9.68 9.70
CA CYS A 320 0.29 9.36 8.81
C CYS A 320 0.85 8.95 7.43
N PRO A 321 0.02 8.41 6.52
CA PRO A 321 0.43 8.22 5.14
C PRO A 321 0.92 9.52 4.51
N VAL A 322 2.00 9.44 3.74
CA VAL A 322 2.54 10.58 3.01
C VAL A 322 2.43 10.37 1.51
N GLY A 323 2.32 11.47 0.78
CA GLY A 323 2.26 11.48 -0.66
C GLY A 323 2.99 12.67 -1.27
N TYR A 324 2.89 12.78 -2.58
CA TYR A 324 3.50 13.84 -3.36
C TYR A 324 2.48 14.50 -4.28
N SER A 325 2.42 15.84 -4.24
CA SER A 325 1.63 16.67 -5.15
C SER A 325 2.59 17.48 -6.04
N GLY A 326 2.69 17.10 -7.31
CA GLY A 326 3.76 17.54 -8.19
C GLY A 326 3.34 18.61 -9.18
N HIS A 327 4.10 19.73 -9.20
CA HIS A 327 3.94 20.85 -10.14
C HIS A 327 5.15 21.01 -11.10
N GLU A 328 6.09 20.10 -11.06
CA GLU A 328 7.18 19.98 -12.03
C GLU A 328 6.69 19.43 -13.37
N ARG A 329 7.47 19.61 -14.42
CA ARG A 329 7.19 19.05 -15.75
C ARG A 329 7.52 17.56 -15.80
N GLY A 330 6.72 16.80 -16.56
CA GLY A 330 6.90 15.36 -16.73
C GLY A 330 6.39 14.54 -15.52
N HIS A 331 6.66 13.25 -15.53
CA HIS A 331 6.10 12.29 -14.57
C HIS A 331 7.15 11.42 -13.84
N HIS A 332 8.43 11.60 -14.13
CA HIS A 332 9.50 10.81 -13.49
C HIS A 332 9.68 11.13 -12.00
N VAL A 333 9.39 12.36 -11.57
CA VAL A 333 9.46 12.74 -10.15
C VAL A 333 8.36 12.07 -9.31
N PRO A 334 7.07 12.07 -9.72
CA PRO A 334 6.03 11.26 -9.07
C PRO A 334 6.38 9.77 -8.93
N VAL A 335 6.94 9.16 -9.98
CA VAL A 335 7.38 7.76 -9.96
C VAL A 335 8.49 7.55 -8.92
N ALA A 336 9.48 8.46 -8.88
CA ALA A 336 10.54 8.44 -7.87
C ALA A 336 10.01 8.65 -6.45
N ALA A 337 8.97 9.47 -6.26
CA ALA A 337 8.33 9.68 -4.97
C ALA A 337 7.72 8.39 -4.42
N VAL A 338 7.10 7.55 -5.27
CA VAL A 338 6.58 6.23 -4.88
C VAL A 338 7.70 5.33 -4.37
N ALA A 339 8.85 5.30 -5.06
CA ALA A 339 10.03 4.54 -4.62
C ALA A 339 10.56 5.03 -3.26
N LEU A 340 10.35 6.30 -2.91
CA LEU A 340 10.71 6.89 -1.62
C LEU A 340 9.61 6.76 -0.55
N GLY A 341 8.52 6.04 -0.84
CA GLY A 341 7.47 5.74 0.12
C GLY A 341 6.22 6.59 0.02
N ALA A 342 6.07 7.44 -1.00
CA ALA A 342 4.81 8.13 -1.25
C ALA A 342 3.69 7.12 -1.54
N ARG A 343 2.54 7.28 -0.89
CA ARG A 343 1.34 6.41 -1.02
C ARG A 343 0.17 7.12 -1.68
N ILE A 344 0.32 8.40 -1.95
CA ILE A 344 -0.61 9.23 -2.72
C ILE A 344 0.23 10.02 -3.73
N ILE A 345 -0.16 9.99 -4.98
CA ILE A 345 0.39 10.84 -6.03
C ILE A 345 -0.74 11.71 -6.58
N GLU A 346 -0.52 13.01 -6.56
CA GLU A 346 -1.42 14.00 -7.17
C GLU A 346 -0.68 14.70 -8.31
N LYS A 347 -1.29 14.70 -9.50
CA LYS A 347 -0.72 15.34 -10.69
C LYS A 347 -1.82 15.95 -11.54
N HIS A 348 -1.57 17.15 -12.04
CA HIS A 348 -2.49 17.87 -12.93
C HIS A 348 -2.66 17.13 -14.26
N LEU A 349 -3.90 17.09 -14.75
CA LEU A 349 -4.30 16.50 -16.03
C LEU A 349 -4.90 17.58 -16.94
N THR A 350 -4.52 17.62 -18.21
CA THR A 350 -5.10 18.47 -19.24
C THR A 350 -5.15 17.78 -20.59
N VAL A 351 -6.04 18.20 -21.44
CA VAL A 351 -6.09 17.77 -22.85
C VAL A 351 -5.13 18.54 -23.75
N ASP A 352 -4.79 19.80 -23.37
CA ASP A 352 -3.89 20.65 -24.13
C ASP A 352 -3.19 21.67 -23.20
N ARG A 353 -1.85 21.68 -23.22
CA ARG A 353 -1.02 22.62 -22.44
C ARG A 353 -1.06 24.06 -22.97
N GLY A 354 -1.54 24.25 -24.20
CA GLY A 354 -1.67 25.57 -24.83
C GLY A 354 -2.93 26.32 -24.41
N MET A 355 -3.86 25.69 -23.67
CA MET A 355 -5.04 26.35 -23.16
C MET A 355 -4.71 27.45 -22.15
N GLU A 356 -5.61 28.43 -22.05
CA GLU A 356 -5.48 29.55 -21.12
C GLU A 356 -5.62 29.03 -19.66
N GLY A 357 -4.64 29.29 -18.82
CA GLY A 357 -4.56 28.89 -17.44
C GLY A 357 -3.15 28.44 -17.04
N ASN A 358 -2.77 28.72 -15.81
CA ASN A 358 -1.41 28.39 -15.33
C ASN A 358 -1.21 26.89 -15.12
N ASP A 359 -2.25 26.18 -14.70
CA ASP A 359 -2.20 24.75 -14.36
C ASP A 359 -1.94 23.87 -15.59
N HIS A 360 -2.42 24.28 -16.77
CA HIS A 360 -2.18 23.54 -18.02
C HIS A 360 -0.69 23.33 -18.29
N LYS A 361 0.18 24.31 -17.96
CA LYS A 361 1.62 24.28 -18.26
C LYS A 361 2.38 23.21 -17.48
N VAL A 362 1.87 22.79 -16.34
CA VAL A 362 2.46 21.77 -15.46
C VAL A 362 1.73 20.42 -15.54
N SER A 363 0.62 20.39 -16.25
CA SER A 363 -0.24 19.23 -16.38
C SER A 363 0.37 18.18 -17.32
N LEU A 364 0.03 16.93 -17.07
CA LEU A 364 0.25 15.82 -17.99
C LEU A 364 -0.88 15.75 -19.04
N LEU A 365 -0.52 15.36 -20.24
CA LEU A 365 -1.48 14.94 -21.25
C LEU A 365 -1.98 13.51 -20.92
N PRO A 366 -3.16 13.06 -21.42
CA PRO A 366 -3.72 11.76 -21.08
C PRO A 366 -2.75 10.58 -21.25
N GLY A 367 -2.01 10.54 -22.36
CA GLY A 367 -1.01 9.48 -22.60
C GLY A 367 0.17 9.52 -21.64
N GLU A 368 0.61 10.69 -21.21
CA GLU A 368 1.69 10.86 -20.22
C GLU A 368 1.21 10.47 -18.81
N PHE A 369 -0.06 10.77 -18.50
CA PHE A 369 -0.67 10.38 -17.24
C PHE A 369 -0.81 8.86 -17.15
N ALA A 370 -1.26 8.21 -18.22
CA ALA A 370 -1.34 6.75 -18.33
C ALA A 370 0.05 6.09 -18.18
N ALA A 371 1.08 6.68 -18.83
CA ALA A 371 2.47 6.21 -18.67
C ALA A 371 2.95 6.34 -17.23
N MET A 372 2.63 7.44 -16.54
CA MET A 372 2.95 7.64 -15.12
C MET A 372 2.30 6.56 -14.26
N VAL A 373 1.00 6.29 -14.44
CA VAL A 373 0.28 5.26 -13.67
C VAL A 373 0.91 3.89 -13.90
N THR A 374 1.19 3.53 -15.15
CA THR A 374 1.85 2.26 -15.49
C THR A 374 3.20 2.12 -14.78
N GLN A 375 4.05 3.15 -14.87
CA GLN A 375 5.37 3.15 -14.23
C GLN A 375 5.28 3.10 -12.70
N ILE A 376 4.27 3.73 -12.08
CA ILE A 376 4.02 3.60 -10.64
C ILE A 376 3.74 2.14 -10.29
N ARG A 377 2.87 1.44 -11.03
CA ARG A 377 2.56 0.02 -10.77
C ARG A 377 3.77 -0.89 -10.98
N GLU A 378 4.59 -0.62 -11.99
CA GLU A 378 5.85 -1.35 -12.23
C GLU A 378 6.84 -1.15 -11.07
N VAL A 379 6.99 0.08 -10.58
CA VAL A 379 7.86 0.38 -9.43
C VAL A 379 7.35 -0.30 -8.16
N GLU A 380 6.03 -0.24 -7.88
CA GLU A 380 5.43 -0.94 -6.75
C GLU A 380 5.74 -2.45 -6.78
N ALA A 381 5.58 -3.08 -7.94
CA ALA A 381 5.92 -4.48 -8.12
C ALA A 381 7.43 -4.76 -7.93
N ALA A 382 8.29 -3.83 -8.37
CA ALA A 382 9.74 -3.96 -8.28
C ALA A 382 10.29 -3.71 -6.87
N LEU A 383 9.60 -2.94 -6.02
CA LEU A 383 10.02 -2.67 -4.64
C LEU A 383 10.10 -3.96 -3.80
N GLY A 384 9.22 -4.93 -4.03
CA GLY A 384 9.24 -6.21 -3.33
C GLY A 384 9.13 -6.08 -1.81
N THR A 385 9.90 -6.89 -1.09
CA THR A 385 9.91 -6.93 0.38
C THR A 385 11.34 -6.90 0.94
N THR A 386 11.49 -6.57 2.22
CA THR A 386 12.76 -6.65 2.97
C THR A 386 13.02 -8.04 3.56
N ALA A 387 12.24 -9.06 3.19
CA ALA A 387 12.45 -10.43 3.61
C ALA A 387 13.80 -10.96 3.09
N PRO A 388 14.38 -12.01 3.73
CA PRO A 388 15.59 -12.66 3.22
C PRO A 388 15.43 -13.03 1.75
N ARG A 389 16.48 -12.74 0.96
CA ARG A 389 16.44 -12.98 -0.48
C ARG A 389 16.34 -14.48 -0.78
N GLU A 390 15.35 -14.85 -1.55
CA GLU A 390 15.23 -16.17 -2.16
C GLU A 390 15.60 -16.11 -3.65
N VAL A 391 16.14 -17.22 -4.15
CA VAL A 391 16.49 -17.33 -5.58
C VAL A 391 15.22 -17.66 -6.35
N SER A 392 14.83 -16.80 -7.29
CA SER A 392 13.66 -17.04 -8.13
C SER A 392 13.82 -18.25 -9.05
N THR A 393 12.71 -18.79 -9.55
CA THR A 393 12.75 -19.93 -10.49
C THR A 393 13.59 -19.62 -11.73
N GLY A 394 13.50 -18.41 -12.28
CA GLY A 394 14.31 -17.98 -13.42
C GLY A 394 15.80 -17.91 -13.10
N GLU A 395 16.15 -17.33 -11.95
CA GLU A 395 17.54 -17.31 -11.48
C GLU A 395 18.07 -18.71 -11.17
N MET A 396 17.23 -19.62 -10.64
CA MET A 396 17.61 -21.01 -10.40
C MET A 396 17.92 -21.74 -11.69
N MET A 397 17.16 -21.54 -12.75
CA MET A 397 17.47 -22.09 -14.09
C MET A 397 18.80 -21.57 -14.62
N ASN A 398 19.06 -20.27 -14.48
CA ASN A 398 20.34 -19.67 -14.87
C ASN A 398 21.48 -20.19 -13.99
N ARG A 399 21.26 -20.36 -12.69
CA ARG A 399 22.24 -20.92 -11.77
C ARG A 399 22.66 -22.34 -12.17
N VAL A 400 21.70 -23.20 -12.53
CA VAL A 400 21.98 -24.57 -13.00
C VAL A 400 22.84 -24.58 -14.27
N ASN A 401 22.66 -23.61 -15.17
CA ASN A 401 23.33 -23.57 -16.45
C ASN A 401 24.66 -22.79 -16.44
N LEU A 402 24.73 -21.68 -15.70
CA LEU A 402 25.81 -20.72 -15.78
C LEU A 402 26.74 -20.73 -14.55
N ALA A 403 26.25 -21.12 -13.38
CA ALA A 403 27.09 -21.16 -12.19
C ALA A 403 28.16 -22.22 -12.28
N LYS A 404 29.06 -22.22 -11.31
CA LYS A 404 30.19 -23.15 -11.23
C LYS A 404 29.87 -24.28 -10.24
N SER A 405 30.46 -25.42 -10.47
CA SER A 405 30.44 -26.57 -9.58
C SER A 405 31.85 -27.05 -9.30
N LEU A 406 32.03 -27.70 -8.17
CA LEU A 406 33.22 -28.48 -7.87
C LEU A 406 33.16 -29.77 -8.71
N VAL A 407 34.27 -30.06 -9.43
CA VAL A 407 34.44 -31.26 -10.26
C VAL A 407 35.75 -31.98 -9.90
N ALA A 408 35.78 -33.29 -10.06
CA ALA A 408 36.98 -34.07 -9.84
C ALA A 408 38.00 -33.84 -10.99
N THR A 409 39.27 -33.68 -10.67
CA THR A 409 40.36 -33.59 -11.64
C THR A 409 40.88 -34.95 -12.06
N ARG A 410 40.71 -35.98 -11.24
CA ARG A 410 41.08 -37.39 -11.46
C ARG A 410 39.96 -38.30 -10.94
N ARG A 411 40.09 -39.59 -11.26
CA ARG A 411 39.28 -40.63 -10.64
C ARG A 411 39.64 -40.78 -9.15
N ILE A 412 38.63 -40.81 -8.30
CA ILE A 412 38.70 -40.96 -6.84
C ILE A 412 37.91 -42.24 -6.47
N GLU A 413 38.58 -43.17 -5.76
CA GLU A 413 37.97 -44.42 -5.32
C GLU A 413 37.26 -44.27 -3.94
N PRO A 414 36.27 -45.13 -3.61
CA PRO A 414 35.74 -45.19 -2.27
C PRO A 414 36.85 -45.46 -1.24
N GLY A 415 36.95 -44.65 -0.21
CA GLY A 415 38.02 -44.70 0.79
C GLY A 415 39.13 -43.70 0.59
N ASP A 416 39.29 -43.12 -0.60
CA ASP A 416 40.28 -42.05 -0.84
C ASP A 416 39.88 -40.77 -0.10
N VAL A 417 40.89 -40.09 0.46
CA VAL A 417 40.73 -38.75 1.02
C VAL A 417 40.85 -37.70 -0.07
N ILE A 418 39.83 -36.87 -0.24
CA ILE A 418 39.76 -35.84 -1.26
C ILE A 418 40.77 -34.72 -0.91
N ALA A 419 41.81 -34.53 -1.72
CA ALA A 419 42.77 -33.45 -1.56
C ALA A 419 42.35 -32.20 -2.37
N SER A 420 42.92 -31.04 -2.02
CA SER A 420 42.65 -29.79 -2.75
C SER A 420 43.01 -29.88 -4.24
N GLY A 421 44.07 -30.62 -4.62
CA GLY A 421 44.44 -30.82 -6.01
C GLY A 421 43.54 -31.76 -6.81
N ASP A 422 42.67 -32.51 -6.12
CA ASP A 422 41.69 -33.41 -6.74
C ASP A 422 40.40 -32.70 -7.19
N VAL A 423 40.30 -31.39 -6.93
CA VAL A 423 39.06 -30.60 -7.16
C VAL A 423 39.38 -29.39 -8.04
N ASP A 424 38.60 -29.21 -9.09
CA ASP A 424 38.59 -28.05 -9.97
C ASP A 424 37.20 -27.37 -9.97
N VAL A 425 37.09 -26.19 -10.56
CA VAL A 425 35.86 -25.39 -10.62
C VAL A 425 35.43 -25.20 -12.06
N LYS A 426 34.33 -25.83 -12.47
CA LYS A 426 33.82 -25.78 -13.85
C LYS A 426 32.30 -25.50 -13.89
N SER A 427 31.82 -24.93 -15.01
CA SER A 427 30.40 -24.92 -15.34
C SER A 427 29.97 -26.29 -15.88
N PRO A 428 28.70 -26.66 -15.77
CA PRO A 428 27.55 -25.95 -15.22
C PRO A 428 27.39 -26.07 -13.69
N GLY A 429 26.44 -25.31 -13.11
CA GLY A 429 26.17 -25.27 -11.69
C GLY A 429 25.26 -26.40 -11.18
N ARG A 430 25.54 -27.64 -11.59
CA ARG A 430 24.74 -28.83 -11.25
C ARG A 430 25.19 -29.55 -9.98
N GLY A 431 26.43 -29.33 -9.56
CA GLY A 431 27.04 -29.91 -8.39
C GLY A 431 27.20 -28.93 -7.22
N LEU A 432 28.03 -29.28 -6.26
CA LEU A 432 28.41 -28.40 -5.15
C LEU A 432 28.97 -27.11 -5.67
N GLN A 433 28.54 -26.01 -5.10
CA GLN A 433 29.09 -24.68 -5.42
C GLN A 433 30.52 -24.54 -4.90
N PRO A 434 31.36 -23.69 -5.53
CA PRO A 434 32.79 -23.54 -5.16
C PRO A 434 33.04 -23.16 -3.70
N ASN A 435 32.10 -22.46 -3.05
CA ASN A 435 32.20 -22.12 -1.62
C ASN A 435 32.12 -23.33 -0.68
N ALA A 436 31.76 -24.50 -1.20
CA ALA A 436 31.77 -25.76 -0.43
C ALA A 436 33.15 -26.47 -0.43
N LEU A 437 34.18 -25.94 -1.15
CA LEU A 437 35.50 -26.57 -1.30
C LEU A 437 36.13 -26.92 0.07
N THR A 438 36.12 -25.97 1.01
CA THR A 438 36.72 -26.18 2.34
C THR A 438 36.01 -27.25 3.16
N ARG A 439 34.74 -27.53 2.85
CA ARG A 439 33.94 -28.59 3.47
C ARG A 439 34.14 -29.94 2.81
N LEU A 440 34.57 -29.95 1.55
CA LEU A 440 34.79 -31.16 0.74
C LEU A 440 36.19 -31.70 0.94
N VAL A 441 37.22 -30.86 0.91
CA VAL A 441 38.62 -31.25 1.11
C VAL A 441 38.82 -31.87 2.48
N GLY A 442 39.51 -33.00 2.53
CA GLY A 442 39.75 -33.79 3.73
C GLY A 442 38.66 -34.83 4.03
N ARG A 443 37.55 -34.86 3.26
CA ARG A 443 36.55 -35.93 3.37
C ARG A 443 36.98 -37.19 2.63
N THR A 444 36.52 -38.31 3.12
CA THR A 444 36.71 -39.62 2.49
C THR A 444 35.58 -39.86 1.49
N SER A 445 35.95 -40.18 0.25
CA SER A 445 34.96 -40.51 -0.78
C SER A 445 34.27 -41.83 -0.46
N ARG A 446 32.94 -41.88 -0.67
CA ARG A 446 32.11 -43.08 -0.48
C ARG A 446 31.66 -43.72 -1.77
N ARG A 447 31.93 -43.06 -2.88
CA ARG A 447 31.59 -43.51 -4.22
C ARG A 447 32.76 -43.31 -5.15
N ILE A 448 32.72 -43.97 -6.27
CA ILE A 448 33.62 -43.64 -7.38
C ILE A 448 33.22 -42.26 -7.92
N VAL A 449 34.18 -41.35 -8.06
CA VAL A 449 34.01 -40.06 -8.72
C VAL A 449 34.97 -40.05 -9.89
N GLU A 450 34.46 -40.09 -11.10
CA GLU A 450 35.31 -40.06 -12.31
C GLU A 450 35.87 -38.65 -12.54
N ALA A 451 36.96 -38.57 -13.30
CA ALA A 451 37.54 -37.29 -13.72
C ALA A 451 36.48 -36.49 -14.52
N GLY A 452 36.17 -35.28 -14.07
CA GLY A 452 35.14 -34.41 -14.65
C GLY A 452 33.75 -34.55 -14.01
N ASP A 453 33.54 -35.53 -13.13
CA ASP A 453 32.28 -35.67 -12.39
C ASP A 453 32.09 -34.55 -11.36
N PHE A 454 30.84 -34.20 -11.11
CA PHE A 454 30.45 -33.25 -10.07
C PHE A 454 30.50 -33.86 -8.68
N PHE A 455 30.91 -33.06 -7.69
CA PHE A 455 30.62 -33.35 -6.29
C PHE A 455 29.24 -32.82 -5.94
N TYR A 456 28.53 -33.54 -5.04
CA TYR A 456 27.14 -33.25 -4.63
C TYR A 456 27.02 -33.05 -3.12
N ALA A 457 25.88 -32.57 -2.66
CA ALA A 457 25.61 -32.38 -1.23
C ALA A 457 25.76 -33.69 -0.42
N THR A 458 25.49 -34.85 -1.04
CA THR A 458 25.72 -36.18 -0.45
C THR A 458 27.15 -36.49 -0.15
N ASP A 459 28.10 -35.84 -0.83
CA ASP A 459 29.55 -36.02 -0.57
C ASP A 459 30.00 -35.19 0.67
N LEU A 460 29.14 -34.35 1.22
CA LEU A 460 29.40 -33.54 2.43
C LEU A 460 28.76 -34.13 3.70
N THR A 461 27.94 -35.17 3.62
CA THR A 461 27.21 -35.76 4.77
C THR A 461 27.65 -37.17 5.01
N ASP A 462 27.65 -37.56 6.29
CA ASP A 462 27.89 -38.93 6.72
C ASP A 462 26.61 -39.76 6.77
N GLU A 463 25.48 -39.14 6.55
CA GLU A 463 24.19 -39.83 6.50
C GLU A 463 23.94 -40.45 5.12
N VAL A 464 23.54 -41.72 5.09
CA VAL A 464 23.02 -42.36 3.88
C VAL A 464 21.60 -41.85 3.67
N PRO A 465 21.27 -41.21 2.55
CA PRO A 465 19.89 -40.78 2.28
C PRO A 465 18.96 -41.98 2.33
N GLN A 466 18.01 -42.00 3.27
CA GLN A 466 16.96 -43.01 3.28
C GLN A 466 15.91 -42.65 2.22
N GLY A 467 15.61 -43.65 1.37
CA GLY A 467 14.54 -43.50 0.39
C GLY A 467 13.20 -43.24 1.11
N ARG A 468 12.50 -42.19 0.70
CA ARG A 468 11.16 -41.93 1.20
C ARG A 468 10.15 -42.82 0.48
N ALA A 469 9.35 -43.60 1.22
CA ALA A 469 8.22 -44.30 0.65
C ALA A 469 7.09 -43.30 0.38
N TYR A 470 6.88 -42.95 -0.90
CA TYR A 470 5.75 -42.11 -1.31
C TYR A 470 4.57 -43.01 -1.71
N ARG A 471 3.38 -42.69 -1.15
CA ARG A 471 2.11 -43.18 -1.67
C ARG A 471 1.47 -42.04 -2.47
N PHE A 472 1.50 -42.19 -3.78
CA PHE A 472 0.83 -41.24 -4.67
C PHE A 472 -0.70 -41.47 -4.58
N ARG A 473 -1.43 -40.43 -4.17
CA ARG A 473 -2.90 -40.45 -4.08
C ARG A 473 -3.60 -40.01 -5.36
N ARG A 474 -2.85 -39.48 -6.32
CA ARG A 474 -3.36 -38.99 -7.61
C ARG A 474 -2.48 -39.55 -8.73
N PRO A 475 -3.05 -39.75 -9.94
CA PRO A 475 -2.24 -40.03 -11.12
C PRO A 475 -1.18 -38.97 -11.32
N TRP A 476 0.03 -39.38 -11.61
CA TRP A 476 1.13 -38.50 -11.94
C TRP A 476 1.75 -38.94 -13.27
N GLY A 477 2.35 -38.03 -13.98
CA GLY A 477 3.03 -38.25 -15.25
C GLY A 477 4.39 -37.59 -15.29
N LEU A 478 5.36 -38.21 -15.92
CA LEU A 478 6.66 -37.62 -16.23
C LEU A 478 6.62 -37.09 -17.67
N PRO A 479 6.90 -35.81 -17.89
CA PRO A 479 7.13 -35.31 -19.24
C PRO A 479 8.45 -35.88 -19.77
N VAL A 480 8.38 -36.66 -20.84
CA VAL A 480 9.53 -37.33 -21.46
C VAL A 480 9.70 -36.84 -22.86
N ARG A 481 10.93 -36.51 -23.28
CA ARG A 481 11.21 -36.25 -24.68
C ARG A 481 11.13 -37.55 -25.47
N TYR A 482 10.63 -37.48 -26.70
CA TYR A 482 10.41 -38.67 -27.53
C TYR A 482 11.66 -39.55 -27.71
N HIS A 483 12.84 -38.95 -27.81
CA HIS A 483 14.10 -39.70 -27.95
C HIS A 483 14.61 -40.35 -26.66
N ASP A 484 14.12 -39.93 -25.48
CA ASP A 484 14.49 -40.50 -24.19
C ASP A 484 13.54 -41.64 -23.80
N TRP A 485 12.41 -41.83 -24.53
CA TRP A 485 11.37 -42.79 -24.24
C TRP A 485 11.89 -44.26 -24.17
N PRO A 486 12.70 -44.76 -25.12
CA PRO A 486 13.18 -46.15 -25.05
C PRO A 486 13.97 -46.43 -23.78
N ALA A 487 14.89 -45.56 -23.38
CA ALA A 487 15.67 -45.70 -22.15
C ALA A 487 14.80 -45.63 -20.88
N LEU A 488 13.77 -44.80 -20.89
CA LEU A 488 12.87 -44.61 -19.75
C LEU A 488 11.97 -45.85 -19.59
N VAL A 489 11.45 -46.45 -20.68
CA VAL A 489 10.61 -47.65 -20.66
C VAL A 489 11.36 -48.83 -20.08
N GLU A 490 12.63 -48.99 -20.41
CA GLU A 490 13.48 -50.05 -19.86
C GLU A 490 13.63 -49.93 -18.33
N HIS A 491 13.66 -48.72 -17.78
CA HIS A 491 13.72 -48.46 -16.34
C HIS A 491 12.35 -48.48 -15.67
N LEU A 492 11.28 -48.05 -16.33
CA LEU A 492 9.93 -48.08 -15.81
C LEU A 492 9.31 -49.50 -15.78
N SER A 493 9.79 -50.42 -16.61
CA SER A 493 9.35 -51.82 -16.61
C SER A 493 9.70 -52.56 -15.30
N LEU A 494 10.61 -51.99 -14.51
CA LEU A 494 10.97 -52.50 -13.18
C LEU A 494 10.11 -51.92 -12.05
N ILE A 495 9.29 -50.93 -12.34
CA ILE A 495 8.36 -50.34 -11.38
C ILE A 495 6.98 -50.76 -11.80
N HIS A 496 6.41 -51.76 -11.14
CA HIS A 496 5.02 -52.14 -11.31
C HIS A 496 4.14 -50.92 -11.01
N ILE A 497 3.60 -50.31 -12.04
CA ILE A 497 2.57 -49.28 -11.97
C ILE A 497 1.23 -49.93 -11.68
#